data_c6b36afe085d4107a7572432c3770cbb
#
_entry.id   c6b36afe085d4107a7572432c3770cbb
#
_cell.length_a   1.000
_cell.length_b   1.000
_cell.length_c   1.000
_cell.angle_alpha   90.00
_cell.angle_beta   90.00
_cell.angle_gamma   90.00
#
_symmetry.space_group_name_H-M   'P 1'
#
loop_
_entity.id
_entity.type
_entity.pdbx_description
1 polymer ?
#
loop_
_entity_poly.entity_id
_entity_poly.type
_entity_poly.pdbx_seq_one_letter_code
_entity_poly.pdbx_strand_id
1 'polypeptide(L)'
;MKKLIVAAMMVLGTTSAFAGDSDALKAVLKAKTYAEAEALVKQNLGQLADNAEKAKAYNKLVDLGMKTFNDQQSIQQTNQIMKKNDPVDENAMNEGAYNALMNAIECYKYDQLPNAKGKVAPKFNGNASRVWAARQQLVNAGQAAAQNNKADEVLKYWGAFLDTDSDPLFAGIDAKQKDAEKDYIGQVALFAARYAYQAKDAARCEKYCDIAMTSEKEAKDALNLKLYVMKDGLKTKADSLAYVDKLKALFDKDQANDVILDGLNSMYSSMKMEKEQMELLDGAIAKNPKNFVALANKGMMYIQKNDADNAIKCLKQALDAKQDNVVVLVYLGACYNSKAGNLQDPNGRKVVYQEAIKVLDKAKELDPEKTQANWGYTRYQAYYGYYGPTAAETKKAEEESK
;
A
#
# COMPACT_ATOMS: atom_id res chain seq x y z
N MET A 1 -1.17 38.36 42.91
CA MET A 1 -2.54 38.25 42.40
C MET A 1 -2.79 39.44 41.46
N LYS A 2 -2.62 39.31 40.17
CA LYS A 2 -3.07 40.29 39.20
C LYS A 2 -3.76 39.50 38.08
N LYS A 3 -5.10 39.62 38.01
CA LYS A 3 -5.96 39.07 36.98
C LYS A 3 -5.73 39.90 35.72
N LEU A 4 -5.23 39.30 34.66
CA LEU A 4 -5.27 39.88 33.31
C LEU A 4 -6.62 39.47 32.68
N ILE A 5 -7.50 40.45 32.57
CA ILE A 5 -8.74 40.38 31.78
C ILE A 5 -8.30 40.67 30.34
N VAL A 6 -8.35 39.65 29.49
CA VAL A 6 -8.27 39.87 28.03
C VAL A 6 -9.66 40.22 27.56
N ALA A 7 -9.87 41.49 27.30
CA ALA A 7 -11.06 42.01 26.65
C ALA A 7 -10.99 41.62 25.16
N ALA A 8 -11.79 40.64 24.72
CA ALA A 8 -12.05 40.40 23.31
C ALA A 8 -12.89 41.60 22.80
N MET A 9 -12.26 42.54 22.13
CA MET A 9 -13.00 43.50 21.30
C MET A 9 -13.63 42.76 20.11
N MET A 10 -14.91 42.39 20.23
CA MET A 10 -15.76 42.16 19.07
C MET A 10 -15.91 43.51 18.36
N VAL A 11 -15.14 43.74 17.32
CA VAL A 11 -15.45 44.77 16.34
C VAL A 11 -16.63 44.22 15.55
N LEU A 12 -17.83 44.62 15.96
CA LEU A 12 -19.02 44.57 15.10
C LEU A 12 -18.79 45.56 13.98
N GLY A 13 -18.05 45.15 12.94
CA GLY A 13 -18.00 45.83 11.69
C GLY A 13 -19.37 45.77 11.07
N THR A 14 -20.06 46.90 11.08
CA THR A 14 -21.24 47.14 10.20
C THR A 14 -20.79 46.90 8.78
N THR A 15 -21.14 45.74 8.22
CA THR A 15 -20.93 45.46 6.81
C THR A 15 -21.82 46.39 6.00
N SER A 16 -21.28 47.56 5.63
CA SER A 16 -21.80 48.28 4.49
C SER A 16 -21.74 47.37 3.28
N ALA A 17 -22.88 47.11 2.66
CA ALA A 17 -22.98 46.32 1.44
C ALA A 17 -22.21 47.10 0.32
N PHE A 18 -20.91 46.90 0.23
CA PHE A 18 -20.13 47.38 -0.90
C PHE A 18 -20.52 46.57 -2.13
N ALA A 19 -21.02 47.27 -3.15
CA ALA A 19 -21.37 46.71 -4.46
C ALA A 19 -20.18 46.35 -5.34
N GLY A 20 -19.00 46.10 -4.76
CA GLY A 20 -17.78 45.79 -5.50
C GLY A 20 -16.79 44.90 -4.70
N ASP A 21 -15.80 44.36 -5.40
CA ASP A 21 -14.75 43.55 -4.81
C ASP A 21 -13.93 44.34 -3.76
N SER A 22 -13.55 43.71 -2.66
CA SER A 22 -12.69 44.30 -1.62
C SER A 22 -11.32 44.74 -2.19
N ASP A 23 -10.65 45.67 -1.52
CA ASP A 23 -9.30 46.09 -1.95
C ASP A 23 -8.29 44.95 -1.87
N ALA A 24 -8.47 44.03 -0.92
CA ALA A 24 -7.71 42.80 -0.81
C ALA A 24 -7.86 41.95 -2.08
N LEU A 25 -9.08 41.71 -2.53
CA LEU A 25 -9.33 40.94 -3.76
C LEU A 25 -8.80 41.68 -5.00
N LYS A 26 -9.03 43.00 -5.12
CA LYS A 26 -8.51 43.79 -6.24
C LYS A 26 -6.98 43.69 -6.35
N ALA A 27 -6.26 43.65 -5.22
CA ALA A 27 -4.82 43.45 -5.22
C ALA A 27 -4.43 42.08 -5.81
N VAL A 28 -5.09 41.00 -5.36
CA VAL A 28 -4.88 39.62 -5.87
C VAL A 28 -5.15 39.57 -7.39
N LEU A 29 -6.28 40.13 -7.85
CA LEU A 29 -6.68 40.08 -9.27
C LEU A 29 -5.73 40.85 -10.20
N LYS A 30 -5.05 41.89 -9.71
CA LYS A 30 -4.04 42.64 -10.45
C LYS A 30 -2.71 41.95 -10.59
N ALA A 31 -2.40 40.96 -9.76
CA ALA A 31 -1.14 40.23 -9.80
C ALA A 31 -0.88 39.61 -11.19
N LYS A 32 0.34 39.72 -11.67
CA LYS A 32 0.75 39.24 -13.00
C LYS A 32 1.44 37.88 -12.95
N THR A 33 2.01 37.51 -11.82
CA THR A 33 2.72 36.26 -11.62
C THR A 33 2.03 35.40 -10.56
N TYR A 34 2.23 34.08 -10.63
CA TYR A 34 1.70 33.15 -9.63
C TYR A 34 2.23 33.48 -8.23
N ALA A 35 3.55 33.66 -8.10
CA ALA A 35 4.18 33.96 -6.81
C ALA A 35 3.65 35.23 -6.14
N GLU A 36 3.44 36.30 -6.94
CA GLU A 36 2.82 37.51 -6.42
C GLU A 36 1.39 37.31 -5.96
N ALA A 37 0.56 36.63 -6.77
CA ALA A 37 -0.82 36.35 -6.42
C ALA A 37 -0.92 35.43 -5.17
N GLU A 38 -0.09 34.39 -5.09
CA GLU A 38 -0.06 33.46 -3.95
C GLU A 38 0.32 34.20 -2.64
N ALA A 39 1.35 35.06 -2.69
CA ALA A 39 1.75 35.87 -1.54
C ALA A 39 0.62 36.75 -1.06
N LEU A 40 -0.07 37.44 -2.00
CA LEU A 40 -1.21 38.30 -1.69
C LEU A 40 -2.41 37.52 -1.11
N VAL A 41 -2.70 36.32 -1.65
CA VAL A 41 -3.76 35.44 -1.09
C VAL A 41 -3.39 35.01 0.32
N LYS A 42 -2.19 34.51 0.56
CA LYS A 42 -1.72 34.10 1.90
C LYS A 42 -1.79 35.24 2.91
N GLN A 43 -1.39 36.44 2.50
CA GLN A 43 -1.39 37.63 3.38
C GLN A 43 -2.80 38.13 3.67
N ASN A 44 -3.71 38.10 2.70
CA ASN A 44 -4.99 38.80 2.76
C ASN A 44 -6.21 37.86 2.88
N LEU A 45 -6.04 36.55 3.03
CA LEU A 45 -7.15 35.58 3.06
C LEU A 45 -8.24 35.95 4.08
N GLY A 46 -7.83 36.44 5.27
CA GLY A 46 -8.73 36.87 6.32
C GLY A 46 -9.39 38.25 6.09
N GLN A 47 -8.92 39.01 5.09
CA GLN A 47 -9.45 40.33 4.72
C GLN A 47 -10.41 40.25 3.52
N LEU A 48 -10.52 39.10 2.87
CA LEU A 48 -11.50 38.84 1.81
C LEU A 48 -12.89 38.84 2.40
N ALA A 49 -13.83 39.57 1.78
CA ALA A 49 -15.12 39.89 2.37
C ALA A 49 -16.00 38.67 2.65
N ASP A 50 -15.96 37.67 1.78
CA ASP A 50 -16.78 36.46 1.91
C ASP A 50 -16.16 35.25 1.16
N ASN A 51 -16.89 34.14 1.15
CA ASN A 51 -16.45 32.92 0.46
C ASN A 51 -16.39 33.12 -1.07
N ALA A 52 -17.25 33.96 -1.65
CA ALA A 52 -17.22 34.23 -3.08
C ALA A 52 -15.94 35.00 -3.48
N GLU A 53 -15.44 35.93 -2.65
CA GLU A 53 -14.16 36.58 -2.88
C GLU A 53 -12.98 35.64 -2.71
N LYS A 54 -13.03 34.72 -1.72
CA LYS A 54 -12.02 33.68 -1.54
C LYS A 54 -11.96 32.76 -2.76
N ALA A 55 -13.11 32.31 -3.26
CA ALA A 55 -13.19 31.53 -4.49
C ALA A 55 -12.58 32.27 -5.70
N LYS A 56 -12.89 33.58 -5.88
CA LYS A 56 -12.28 34.39 -6.93
C LYS A 56 -10.75 34.50 -6.79
N ALA A 57 -10.26 34.66 -5.57
CA ALA A 57 -8.83 34.80 -5.29
C ALA A 57 -8.10 33.49 -5.65
N TYR A 58 -8.62 32.33 -5.24
CA TYR A 58 -8.06 31.05 -5.62
C TYR A 58 -8.21 30.75 -7.11
N ASN A 59 -9.32 31.16 -7.76
CA ASN A 59 -9.46 31.03 -9.21
C ASN A 59 -8.40 31.85 -9.97
N LYS A 60 -7.99 32.99 -9.46
CA LYS A 60 -6.87 33.77 -10.05
C LYS A 60 -5.57 32.97 -10.03
N LEU A 61 -5.31 32.20 -8.95
CA LEU A 61 -4.16 31.29 -8.86
C LEU A 61 -4.29 30.13 -9.85
N VAL A 62 -5.49 29.59 -10.04
CA VAL A 62 -5.76 28.59 -11.10
C VAL A 62 -5.42 29.14 -12.46
N ASP A 63 -5.88 30.37 -12.78
CA ASP A 63 -5.64 31.00 -14.09
C ASP A 63 -4.14 31.18 -14.36
N LEU A 64 -3.36 31.59 -13.36
CA LEU A 64 -1.92 31.81 -13.50
C LEU A 64 -1.17 30.45 -13.60
N GLY A 65 -1.54 29.45 -12.80
CA GLY A 65 -0.97 28.11 -12.89
C GLY A 65 -1.26 27.47 -14.25
N MET A 66 -2.52 27.52 -14.71
CA MET A 66 -2.91 27.01 -16.03
C MET A 66 -2.23 27.75 -17.18
N LYS A 67 -2.02 29.04 -17.04
CA LYS A 67 -1.25 29.79 -18.06
C LYS A 67 0.16 29.25 -18.20
N THR A 68 0.88 29.07 -17.08
CA THR A 68 2.23 28.51 -17.08
C THR A 68 2.26 27.08 -17.68
N PHE A 69 1.32 26.24 -17.28
CA PHE A 69 1.20 24.87 -17.81
C PHE A 69 0.93 24.88 -19.32
N ASN A 70 -0.06 25.63 -19.79
CA ASN A 70 -0.47 25.69 -21.18
C ASN A 70 0.61 26.27 -22.08
N ASP A 71 1.33 27.31 -21.63
CA ASP A 71 2.43 27.91 -22.38
C ASP A 71 3.50 26.88 -22.72
N GLN A 72 3.91 26.04 -21.75
CA GLN A 72 4.91 25.01 -21.95
C GLN A 72 4.36 23.82 -22.75
N GLN A 73 3.13 23.39 -22.48
CA GLN A 73 2.46 22.32 -23.24
C GLN A 73 2.32 22.70 -24.72
N SER A 74 2.04 23.97 -25.03
CA SER A 74 1.94 24.43 -26.41
C SER A 74 3.29 24.38 -27.15
N ILE A 75 4.40 24.66 -26.48
CA ILE A 75 5.74 24.51 -27.06
C ILE A 75 5.99 23.00 -27.35
N GLN A 76 5.69 22.13 -26.38
CA GLN A 76 5.87 20.67 -26.52
C GLN A 76 5.05 20.13 -27.70
N GLN A 77 3.78 20.50 -27.83
CA GLN A 77 2.90 20.08 -28.92
C GLN A 77 3.39 20.62 -30.27
N THR A 78 3.84 21.89 -30.31
CA THR A 78 4.40 22.49 -31.54
C THR A 78 5.66 21.76 -31.99
N ASN A 79 6.54 21.37 -31.05
CA ASN A 79 7.73 20.58 -31.33
C ASN A 79 7.37 19.23 -31.97
N GLN A 80 6.36 18.55 -31.42
CA GLN A 80 5.91 17.24 -31.93
C GLN A 80 5.34 17.36 -33.36
N ILE A 81 4.48 18.33 -33.60
CA ILE A 81 3.79 18.52 -34.89
C ILE A 81 4.75 19.02 -35.95
N MET A 82 5.58 20.01 -35.63
CA MET A 82 6.45 20.70 -36.59
C MET A 82 7.88 20.13 -36.62
N LYS A 83 8.16 19.04 -35.84
CA LYS A 83 9.50 18.45 -35.66
C LYS A 83 10.55 19.50 -35.29
N LYS A 84 10.19 20.43 -34.40
CA LYS A 84 11.07 21.43 -33.80
C LYS A 84 11.63 20.95 -32.47
N ASN A 85 12.66 21.62 -31.97
CA ASN A 85 13.29 21.39 -30.70
C ASN A 85 13.37 22.69 -29.86
N ASP A 86 12.28 23.46 -29.85
CA ASP A 86 12.22 24.66 -28.99
C ASP A 86 12.27 24.20 -27.51
N PRO A 87 13.02 24.90 -26.63
CA PRO A 87 13.19 24.47 -25.24
C PRO A 87 11.87 24.53 -24.49
N VAL A 88 11.54 23.38 -23.82
CA VAL A 88 10.39 23.27 -22.90
C VAL A 88 10.93 23.34 -21.48
N ASP A 89 10.39 24.23 -20.67
CA ASP A 89 10.66 24.26 -19.24
C ASP A 89 9.72 23.27 -18.52
N GLU A 90 10.18 22.01 -18.40
CA GLU A 90 9.40 20.95 -17.76
C GLU A 90 9.12 21.26 -16.28
N ASN A 91 10.04 21.91 -15.56
CA ASN A 91 9.82 22.28 -14.17
C ASN A 91 8.70 23.31 -14.07
N ALA A 92 8.73 24.36 -14.91
CA ALA A 92 7.64 25.34 -14.93
C ALA A 92 6.30 24.68 -15.32
N MET A 93 6.30 23.76 -16.29
CA MET A 93 5.10 23.01 -16.68
C MET A 93 4.53 22.20 -15.50
N ASN A 94 5.36 21.43 -14.81
CA ASN A 94 4.96 20.58 -13.71
C ASN A 94 4.48 21.40 -12.49
N GLU A 95 5.19 22.47 -12.14
CA GLU A 95 4.78 23.39 -11.09
C GLU A 95 3.48 24.12 -11.44
N GLY A 96 3.34 24.56 -12.69
CA GLY A 96 2.09 25.18 -13.19
C GLY A 96 0.90 24.24 -13.06
N ALA A 97 1.06 22.97 -13.45
CA ALA A 97 0.05 21.93 -13.34
C ALA A 97 -0.33 21.66 -11.86
N TYR A 98 0.65 21.47 -11.00
CA TYR A 98 0.45 21.26 -9.57
C TYR A 98 -0.28 22.43 -8.91
N ASN A 99 0.18 23.65 -9.16
CA ASN A 99 -0.39 24.85 -8.59
C ASN A 99 -1.82 25.08 -9.08
N ALA A 100 -2.11 24.84 -10.37
CA ALA A 100 -3.46 24.95 -10.90
C ALA A 100 -4.41 23.95 -10.23
N LEU A 101 -4.00 22.69 -10.09
CA LEU A 101 -4.79 21.65 -9.46
C LEU A 101 -5.11 21.98 -8.01
N MET A 102 -4.08 22.27 -7.20
CA MET A 102 -4.26 22.49 -5.76
C MET A 102 -5.14 23.71 -5.48
N ASN A 103 -4.96 24.78 -6.27
CA ASN A 103 -5.79 25.98 -6.13
C ASN A 103 -7.20 25.83 -6.69
N ALA A 104 -7.42 24.93 -7.66
CA ALA A 104 -8.77 24.60 -8.12
C ALA A 104 -9.60 23.90 -7.02
N ILE A 105 -8.96 23.04 -6.22
CA ILE A 105 -9.59 22.39 -5.07
C ILE A 105 -9.95 23.43 -3.99
N GLU A 106 -9.03 24.33 -3.65
CA GLU A 106 -9.32 25.40 -2.69
C GLU A 106 -10.41 26.35 -3.23
N CYS A 107 -10.36 26.70 -4.51
CA CYS A 107 -11.42 27.48 -5.17
C CYS A 107 -12.78 26.78 -5.02
N TYR A 108 -12.85 25.49 -5.35
CA TYR A 108 -14.07 24.70 -5.25
C TYR A 108 -14.62 24.69 -3.82
N LYS A 109 -13.79 24.46 -2.80
CA LYS A 109 -14.23 24.48 -1.39
C LYS A 109 -14.98 25.76 -1.05
N TYR A 110 -14.43 26.92 -1.40
CA TYR A 110 -15.06 28.19 -1.09
C TYR A 110 -16.25 28.50 -2.01
N ASP A 111 -16.22 28.07 -3.27
CA ASP A 111 -17.30 28.31 -4.24
C ASP A 111 -18.57 27.54 -3.90
N GLN A 112 -18.45 26.43 -3.16
CA GLN A 112 -19.59 25.65 -2.66
C GLN A 112 -20.18 26.16 -1.33
N LEU A 113 -19.60 27.24 -0.75
CA LEU A 113 -20.06 27.80 0.52
C LEU A 113 -20.98 29.02 0.29
N PRO A 114 -21.86 29.36 1.25
CA PRO A 114 -22.69 30.56 1.16
C PRO A 114 -21.84 31.83 1.04
N ASN A 115 -22.25 32.73 0.15
CA ASN A 115 -21.71 34.11 0.03
C ASN A 115 -22.26 35.01 1.15
N ALA A 116 -21.87 36.29 1.16
CA ALA A 116 -22.33 37.30 2.12
C ALA A 116 -23.87 37.44 2.21
N LYS A 117 -24.60 37.01 1.18
CA LYS A 117 -26.08 37.03 1.15
C LYS A 117 -26.69 35.69 1.62
N GLY A 118 -25.90 34.77 2.15
CA GLY A 118 -26.31 33.44 2.58
C GLY A 118 -26.69 32.48 1.44
N LYS A 119 -26.36 32.80 0.18
CA LYS A 119 -26.67 31.98 -0.99
C LYS A 119 -25.45 31.20 -1.45
N VAL A 120 -25.64 29.91 -1.73
CA VAL A 120 -24.68 29.09 -2.46
C VAL A 120 -24.92 29.31 -3.96
N ALA A 121 -23.92 29.87 -4.66
CA ALA A 121 -24.03 30.21 -6.09
C ALA A 121 -22.66 29.97 -6.78
N PRO A 122 -22.29 28.69 -7.03
CA PRO A 122 -21.00 28.32 -7.61
C PRO A 122 -20.78 28.94 -8.98
N LYS A 123 -19.58 29.48 -9.22
CA LYS A 123 -19.19 30.15 -10.48
C LYS A 123 -18.03 29.46 -11.19
N PHE A 124 -17.29 28.61 -10.50
CA PHE A 124 -16.03 28.04 -10.97
C PHE A 124 -16.09 26.53 -11.20
N ASN A 125 -17.27 25.95 -11.38
CA ASN A 125 -17.45 24.52 -11.68
C ASN A 125 -16.66 24.07 -12.93
N GLY A 126 -16.43 24.97 -13.89
CA GLY A 126 -15.61 24.71 -15.08
C GLY A 126 -14.14 24.41 -14.80
N ASN A 127 -13.64 24.69 -13.59
CA ASN A 127 -12.26 24.40 -13.23
C ASN A 127 -11.96 22.90 -13.27
N ALA A 128 -12.91 22.02 -12.96
CA ALA A 128 -12.75 20.57 -13.06
C ALA A 128 -12.18 20.14 -14.42
N SER A 129 -12.84 20.52 -15.51
CA SER A 129 -12.40 20.18 -16.88
C SER A 129 -11.11 20.90 -17.27
N ARG A 130 -10.91 22.13 -16.79
CA ARG A 130 -9.70 22.93 -17.09
C ARG A 130 -8.44 22.29 -16.50
N VAL A 131 -8.49 21.82 -15.24
CA VAL A 131 -7.31 21.27 -14.56
C VAL A 131 -7.16 19.78 -14.72
N TRP A 132 -8.06 19.10 -15.45
CA TRP A 132 -7.98 17.65 -15.65
C TRP A 132 -6.67 17.21 -16.33
N ALA A 133 -6.33 17.87 -17.45
CA ALA A 133 -5.06 17.60 -18.15
C ALA A 133 -3.82 17.94 -17.28
N ALA A 134 -3.91 18.99 -16.48
CA ALA A 134 -2.86 19.36 -15.54
C ALA A 134 -2.70 18.27 -14.45
N ARG A 135 -3.80 17.71 -13.93
CA ARG A 135 -3.76 16.59 -12.99
C ARG A 135 -3.07 15.37 -13.61
N GLN A 136 -3.39 15.02 -14.86
CA GLN A 136 -2.75 13.90 -15.56
C GLN A 136 -1.25 14.16 -15.81
N GLN A 137 -0.83 15.41 -16.05
CA GLN A 137 0.58 15.75 -16.16
C GLN A 137 1.39 15.41 -14.92
N LEU A 138 0.78 15.39 -13.73
CA LEU A 138 1.48 15.04 -12.49
C LEU A 138 1.96 13.59 -12.45
N VAL A 139 1.37 12.69 -13.24
CA VAL A 139 1.88 11.33 -13.41
C VAL A 139 3.25 11.36 -14.09
N ASN A 140 3.39 12.12 -15.18
CA ASN A 140 4.65 12.28 -15.90
C ASN A 140 5.68 13.02 -15.04
N ALA A 141 5.24 14.07 -14.32
CA ALA A 141 6.10 14.83 -13.40
C ALA A 141 6.69 13.95 -12.30
N GLY A 142 5.88 13.10 -11.68
CA GLY A 142 6.34 12.16 -10.66
C GLY A 142 7.26 11.09 -11.24
N GLN A 143 7.02 10.61 -12.47
CA GLN A 143 7.90 9.68 -13.15
C GLN A 143 9.27 10.30 -13.45
N ALA A 144 9.31 11.53 -13.95
CA ALA A 144 10.55 12.27 -14.19
C ALA A 144 11.32 12.51 -12.87
N ALA A 145 10.62 12.86 -11.80
CA ALA A 145 11.20 13.00 -10.46
C ALA A 145 11.81 11.67 -9.96
N ALA A 146 11.12 10.54 -10.17
CA ALA A 146 11.61 9.22 -9.81
C ALA A 146 12.89 8.83 -10.57
N GLN A 147 12.94 9.08 -11.87
CA GLN A 147 14.13 8.86 -12.72
C GLN A 147 15.34 9.68 -12.26
N ASN A 148 15.09 10.87 -11.68
CA ASN A 148 16.11 11.76 -11.15
C ASN A 148 16.37 11.58 -9.65
N ASN A 149 15.84 10.53 -9.02
CA ASN A 149 15.97 10.23 -7.59
C ASN A 149 15.52 11.36 -6.64
N LYS A 150 14.50 12.15 -7.05
CA LYS A 150 13.95 13.25 -6.28
C LYS A 150 12.72 12.82 -5.49
N ALA A 151 12.90 12.10 -4.40
CA ALA A 151 11.83 11.47 -3.62
C ALA A 151 10.72 12.45 -3.17
N ASP A 152 11.08 13.65 -2.74
CA ASP A 152 10.11 14.66 -2.29
C ASP A 152 9.23 15.17 -3.46
N GLU A 153 9.81 15.33 -4.65
CA GLU A 153 9.05 15.72 -5.85
C GLU A 153 8.13 14.56 -6.31
N VAL A 154 8.58 13.29 -6.19
CA VAL A 154 7.74 12.12 -6.45
C VAL A 154 6.50 12.14 -5.57
N LEU A 155 6.68 12.29 -4.26
CA LEU A 155 5.56 12.34 -3.30
C LEU A 155 4.69 13.59 -3.46
N LYS A 156 5.26 14.70 -3.94
CA LYS A 156 4.51 15.91 -4.28
C LYS A 156 3.58 15.66 -5.46
N TYR A 157 4.10 15.18 -6.58
CA TYR A 157 3.33 15.10 -7.83
C TYR A 157 2.41 13.87 -7.86
N TRP A 158 2.94 12.68 -7.61
CA TRP A 158 2.08 11.49 -7.54
C TRP A 158 1.11 11.56 -6.37
N GLY A 159 1.54 12.13 -5.23
CA GLY A 159 0.66 12.36 -4.10
C GLY A 159 -0.52 13.26 -4.49
N ALA A 160 -0.27 14.41 -5.11
CA ALA A 160 -1.35 15.31 -5.56
C ALA A 160 -2.28 14.62 -6.57
N PHE A 161 -1.75 13.81 -7.50
CA PHE A 161 -2.57 13.01 -8.43
C PHE A 161 -3.47 12.02 -7.70
N LEU A 162 -2.92 11.23 -6.79
CA LEU A 162 -3.64 10.17 -6.06
C LEU A 162 -4.63 10.73 -5.03
N ASP A 163 -4.21 11.76 -4.30
CA ASP A 163 -5.01 12.34 -3.22
C ASP A 163 -6.26 13.07 -3.74
N THR A 164 -6.26 13.43 -5.02
CA THR A 164 -7.35 14.15 -5.67
C THR A 164 -8.27 13.27 -6.52
N ASP A 165 -8.04 11.96 -6.57
CA ASP A 165 -8.82 11.05 -7.41
C ASP A 165 -10.32 11.08 -7.08
N SER A 166 -10.66 11.09 -5.81
CA SER A 166 -12.04 11.15 -5.31
C SER A 166 -12.49 12.56 -4.88
N ASP A 167 -11.74 13.62 -5.25
CA ASP A 167 -12.10 14.97 -4.85
C ASP A 167 -13.45 15.39 -5.48
N PRO A 168 -14.37 16.01 -4.71
CA PRO A 168 -15.66 16.46 -5.19
C PRO A 168 -15.61 17.39 -6.40
N LEU A 169 -14.51 18.14 -6.59
CA LEU A 169 -14.28 18.95 -7.79
C LEU A 169 -14.46 18.11 -9.06
N PHE A 170 -14.01 16.86 -9.05
CA PHE A 170 -14.04 15.96 -10.21
C PHE A 170 -15.27 15.08 -10.30
N ALA A 171 -16.31 15.29 -9.46
CA ALA A 171 -17.52 14.50 -9.49
C ALA A 171 -18.21 14.50 -10.87
N GLY A 172 -18.15 15.61 -11.60
CA GLY A 172 -18.76 15.79 -12.92
C GLY A 172 -17.88 15.42 -14.13
N ILE A 173 -16.68 14.89 -13.92
CA ILE A 173 -15.81 14.47 -15.03
C ILE A 173 -16.38 13.21 -15.68
N ASP A 174 -16.30 13.14 -17.01
CA ASP A 174 -16.80 12.04 -17.82
C ASP A 174 -16.23 10.68 -17.38
N ALA A 175 -17.10 9.67 -17.30
CA ALA A 175 -16.71 8.35 -16.82
C ALA A 175 -15.60 7.70 -17.68
N LYS A 176 -15.58 7.95 -19.00
CA LYS A 176 -14.52 7.40 -19.88
C LYS A 176 -13.16 8.00 -19.57
N GLN A 177 -13.11 9.30 -19.20
CA GLN A 177 -11.86 9.95 -18.79
C GLN A 177 -11.33 9.37 -17.48
N LYS A 178 -12.22 9.08 -16.52
CA LYS A 178 -11.85 8.40 -15.26
C LYS A 178 -11.47 6.95 -15.48
N ASP A 179 -12.18 6.24 -16.36
CA ASP A 179 -11.89 4.84 -16.67
C ASP A 179 -10.50 4.67 -17.29
N ALA A 180 -10.06 5.61 -18.10
CA ALA A 180 -8.71 5.59 -18.69
C ALA A 180 -7.59 5.66 -17.62
N GLU A 181 -7.86 6.21 -16.43
CA GLU A 181 -6.89 6.24 -15.34
C GLU A 181 -6.76 4.89 -14.62
N LYS A 182 -7.78 4.04 -14.68
CA LYS A 182 -7.77 2.72 -14.02
C LYS A 182 -6.64 1.82 -14.50
N ASP A 183 -6.18 2.01 -15.75
CA ASP A 183 -5.11 1.21 -16.32
C ASP A 183 -3.74 1.44 -15.66
N TYR A 184 -3.53 2.59 -15.03
CA TYR A 184 -2.23 2.97 -14.48
C TYR A 184 -2.26 3.51 -13.04
N ILE A 185 -3.43 3.92 -12.50
CA ILE A 185 -3.52 4.50 -11.15
C ILE A 185 -3.00 3.55 -10.06
N GLY A 186 -3.27 2.25 -10.20
CA GLY A 186 -2.76 1.23 -9.28
C GLY A 186 -1.23 1.16 -9.27
N GLN A 187 -0.61 1.20 -10.43
CA GLN A 187 0.84 1.20 -10.57
C GLN A 187 1.46 2.48 -9.98
N VAL A 188 0.92 3.65 -10.31
CA VAL A 188 1.37 4.92 -9.73
C VAL A 188 1.25 4.89 -8.21
N ALA A 189 0.15 4.37 -7.68
CA ALA A 189 -0.09 4.26 -6.26
C ALA A 189 0.91 3.31 -5.57
N LEU A 190 1.20 2.15 -6.16
CA LEU A 190 2.19 1.21 -5.62
C LEU A 190 3.59 1.83 -5.57
N PHE A 191 4.01 2.53 -6.63
CA PHE A 191 5.29 3.23 -6.62
C PHE A 191 5.31 4.36 -5.59
N ALA A 192 4.28 5.19 -5.54
CA ALA A 192 4.16 6.25 -4.52
C ALA A 192 4.19 5.71 -3.09
N ALA A 193 3.55 4.54 -2.84
CA ALA A 193 3.61 3.86 -1.55
C ALA A 193 5.04 3.46 -1.16
N ARG A 194 5.84 2.95 -2.12
CA ARG A 194 7.25 2.62 -1.88
C ARG A 194 8.09 3.85 -1.51
N TYR A 195 7.87 4.98 -2.19
CA TYR A 195 8.52 6.25 -1.83
C TYR A 195 8.06 6.78 -0.46
N ALA A 196 6.77 6.68 -0.14
CA ALA A 196 6.25 7.04 1.18
C ALA A 196 6.87 6.17 2.29
N TYR A 197 7.04 4.87 2.05
CA TYR A 197 7.74 3.98 2.96
C TYR A 197 9.20 4.41 3.18
N GLN A 198 9.95 4.70 2.12
CA GLN A 198 11.34 5.19 2.20
C GLN A 198 11.43 6.51 2.98
N ALA A 199 10.44 7.39 2.83
CA ALA A 199 10.31 8.65 3.57
C ALA A 199 9.82 8.46 5.02
N LYS A 200 9.56 7.20 5.46
CA LYS A 200 9.01 6.85 6.79
C LYS A 200 7.62 7.45 7.05
N ASP A 201 6.87 7.71 5.99
CA ASP A 201 5.48 8.17 6.06
C ASP A 201 4.53 6.95 5.93
N ALA A 202 4.36 6.25 7.05
CA ALA A 202 3.52 5.05 7.10
C ALA A 202 2.06 5.33 6.70
N ALA A 203 1.52 6.50 7.09
CA ALA A 203 0.14 6.87 6.79
C ALA A 203 -0.09 7.02 5.27
N ARG A 204 0.80 7.73 4.56
CA ARG A 204 0.73 7.83 3.11
C ARG A 204 1.00 6.48 2.42
N CYS A 205 1.94 5.70 2.94
CA CYS A 205 2.21 4.37 2.41
C CYS A 205 0.96 3.47 2.48
N GLU A 206 0.31 3.37 3.64
CA GLU A 206 -0.92 2.59 3.81
C GLU A 206 -2.03 3.10 2.86
N LYS A 207 -2.25 4.42 2.78
CA LYS A 207 -3.24 5.04 1.90
C LYS A 207 -3.02 4.69 0.43
N TYR A 208 -1.78 4.80 -0.04
CA TYR A 208 -1.47 4.51 -1.45
C TYR A 208 -1.49 3.01 -1.75
N CYS A 209 -1.15 2.15 -0.79
CA CYS A 209 -1.39 0.72 -0.90
C CYS A 209 -2.89 0.41 -1.07
N ASP A 210 -3.79 1.09 -0.35
CA ASP A 210 -5.24 0.89 -0.50
C ASP A 210 -5.72 1.24 -1.92
N ILE A 211 -5.19 2.31 -2.51
CA ILE A 211 -5.47 2.66 -3.91
C ILE A 211 -4.89 1.59 -4.86
N ALA A 212 -3.65 1.17 -4.66
CA ALA A 212 -3.01 0.17 -5.50
C ALA A 212 -3.73 -1.19 -5.45
N MET A 213 -4.29 -1.55 -4.29
CA MET A 213 -5.07 -2.79 -4.12
C MET A 213 -6.37 -2.82 -4.92
N THR A 214 -6.84 -1.70 -5.47
CA THR A 214 -7.99 -1.69 -6.40
C THR A 214 -7.65 -2.21 -7.79
N SER A 215 -6.36 -2.31 -8.14
CA SER A 215 -5.85 -2.90 -9.37
C SER A 215 -5.52 -4.37 -9.15
N GLU A 216 -6.15 -5.28 -9.90
CA GLU A 216 -5.90 -6.71 -9.80
C GLU A 216 -4.40 -7.05 -9.96
N LYS A 217 -3.71 -6.36 -10.86
CA LYS A 217 -2.29 -6.56 -11.15
C LYS A 217 -1.39 -6.17 -9.97
N GLU A 218 -1.72 -5.11 -9.25
CA GLU A 218 -0.86 -4.54 -8.20
C GLU A 218 -1.30 -4.97 -6.80
N ALA A 219 -2.50 -5.55 -6.65
CA ALA A 219 -3.15 -5.84 -5.37
C ALA A 219 -2.28 -6.67 -4.43
N LYS A 220 -1.62 -7.71 -4.95
CA LYS A 220 -0.78 -8.59 -4.14
C LYS A 220 0.45 -7.88 -3.57
N ASP A 221 1.16 -7.12 -4.41
CA ASP A 221 2.36 -6.40 -3.98
C ASP A 221 2.01 -5.25 -3.03
N ALA A 222 0.90 -4.56 -3.31
CA ALA A 222 0.39 -3.51 -2.44
C ALA A 222 -0.02 -4.04 -1.06
N LEU A 223 -0.71 -5.18 -1.01
CA LEU A 223 -1.06 -5.83 0.26
C LEU A 223 0.18 -6.23 1.04
N ASN A 224 1.17 -6.85 0.39
CA ASN A 224 2.41 -7.24 1.04
C ASN A 224 3.14 -6.04 1.64
N LEU A 225 3.26 -4.94 0.88
CA LEU A 225 3.89 -3.72 1.37
C LEU A 225 3.10 -3.12 2.55
N LYS A 226 1.77 -3.06 2.44
CA LYS A 226 0.90 -2.56 3.51
C LYS A 226 1.09 -3.35 4.80
N LEU A 227 1.05 -4.68 4.73
CA LEU A 227 1.23 -5.54 5.89
C LEU A 227 2.62 -5.41 6.49
N TYR A 228 3.64 -5.24 5.66
CA TYR A 228 5.01 -5.01 6.10
C TYR A 228 5.14 -3.71 6.89
N VAL A 229 4.61 -2.60 6.36
CA VAL A 229 4.64 -1.27 7.02
C VAL A 229 3.87 -1.28 8.33
N MET A 230 2.69 -1.89 8.34
CA MET A 230 1.87 -2.04 9.55
C MET A 230 2.61 -2.84 10.63
N LYS A 231 3.35 -3.88 10.24
CA LYS A 231 4.12 -4.73 11.16
C LYS A 231 5.37 -4.02 11.69
N ASP A 232 6.06 -3.25 10.86
CA ASP A 232 7.27 -2.49 11.25
C ASP A 232 7.00 -1.47 12.37
N GLY A 233 5.77 -0.97 12.46
CA GLY A 233 5.32 -0.05 13.51
C GLY A 233 5.03 -0.68 14.87
N LEU A 234 5.08 -2.02 15.02
CA LEU A 234 4.70 -2.72 16.26
C LEU A 234 5.80 -2.60 17.33
N LYS A 235 5.50 -1.90 18.41
CA LYS A 235 6.44 -1.70 19.53
C LYS A 235 5.91 -2.27 20.84
N THR A 236 4.60 -2.39 20.99
CA THR A 236 3.93 -2.82 22.20
C THR A 236 2.95 -3.95 21.94
N LYS A 237 2.52 -4.62 23.01
CA LYS A 237 1.44 -5.62 22.92
C LYS A 237 0.13 -4.98 22.43
N ALA A 238 -0.13 -3.72 22.79
CA ALA A 238 -1.32 -3.01 22.31
C ALA A 238 -1.28 -2.78 20.81
N ASP A 239 -0.11 -2.39 20.26
CA ASP A 239 0.09 -2.25 18.81
C ASP A 239 -0.14 -3.58 18.09
N SER A 240 0.37 -4.69 18.66
CA SER A 240 0.20 -6.03 18.11
C SER A 240 -1.28 -6.46 18.08
N LEU A 241 -2.06 -6.15 19.14
CA LEU A 241 -3.50 -6.41 19.16
C LEU A 241 -4.24 -5.57 18.12
N ALA A 242 -3.93 -4.28 18.04
CA ALA A 242 -4.53 -3.39 17.04
C ALA A 242 -4.20 -3.84 15.60
N TYR A 243 -3.00 -4.37 15.37
CA TYR A 243 -2.62 -4.96 14.09
C TYR A 243 -3.43 -6.22 13.78
N VAL A 244 -3.60 -7.12 14.76
CA VAL A 244 -4.46 -8.31 14.61
C VAL A 244 -5.90 -7.91 14.26
N ASP A 245 -6.46 -6.87 14.89
CA ASP A 245 -7.82 -6.41 14.57
C ASP A 245 -7.92 -5.85 13.13
N LYS A 246 -6.89 -5.13 12.66
CA LYS A 246 -6.82 -4.70 11.26
C LYS A 246 -6.72 -5.88 10.29
N LEU A 247 -5.89 -6.90 10.61
CA LEU A 247 -5.79 -8.12 9.79
C LEU A 247 -7.11 -8.89 9.75
N LYS A 248 -7.83 -9.00 10.88
CA LYS A 248 -9.18 -9.60 10.91
C LYS A 248 -10.14 -8.87 9.99
N ALA A 249 -10.16 -7.53 10.06
CA ALA A 249 -11.03 -6.73 9.20
C ALA A 249 -10.71 -6.89 7.69
N LEU A 250 -9.44 -7.12 7.35
CA LEU A 250 -9.04 -7.45 5.97
C LEU A 250 -9.45 -8.87 5.61
N PHE A 251 -9.26 -9.84 6.51
CA PHE A 251 -9.62 -11.24 6.30
C PHE A 251 -11.13 -11.43 6.16
N ASP A 252 -11.93 -10.70 6.91
CA ASP A 252 -13.40 -10.73 6.79
C ASP A 252 -13.89 -10.28 5.40
N LYS A 253 -13.14 -9.39 4.74
CA LYS A 253 -13.43 -8.95 3.37
C LYS A 253 -13.02 -9.97 2.31
N ASP A 254 -11.91 -10.67 2.54
CA ASP A 254 -11.35 -11.64 1.62
C ASP A 254 -10.78 -12.85 2.38
N GLN A 255 -11.66 -13.78 2.73
CA GLN A 255 -11.32 -14.97 3.51
C GLN A 255 -10.56 -16.05 2.70
N ALA A 256 -10.43 -15.86 1.40
CA ALA A 256 -9.63 -16.72 0.53
C ALA A 256 -8.18 -16.23 0.40
N ASN A 257 -7.84 -15.11 1.03
CA ASN A 257 -6.53 -14.48 0.91
C ASN A 257 -5.50 -15.16 1.81
N ASP A 258 -4.67 -15.99 1.19
CA ASP A 258 -3.63 -16.77 1.90
C ASP A 258 -2.58 -15.87 2.59
N VAL A 259 -2.32 -14.66 2.09
CA VAL A 259 -1.35 -13.73 2.69
C VAL A 259 -1.88 -13.18 4.01
N ILE A 260 -3.17 -12.83 4.06
CA ILE A 260 -3.79 -12.34 5.28
C ILE A 260 -3.95 -13.47 6.30
N LEU A 261 -4.33 -14.66 5.84
CA LEU A 261 -4.42 -15.86 6.67
C LEU A 261 -3.09 -16.18 7.35
N ASP A 262 -1.99 -16.18 6.58
CA ASP A 262 -0.65 -16.43 7.10
C ASP A 262 -0.19 -15.32 8.06
N GLY A 263 -0.49 -14.06 7.75
CA GLY A 263 -0.23 -12.92 8.63
C GLY A 263 -0.93 -13.06 9.99
N LEU A 264 -2.21 -13.40 10.01
CA LEU A 264 -2.97 -13.65 11.24
C LEU A 264 -2.40 -14.85 12.02
N ASN A 265 -2.14 -15.96 11.33
CA ASN A 265 -1.53 -17.15 11.92
C ASN A 265 -0.18 -16.82 12.60
N SER A 266 0.68 -16.08 11.91
CA SER A 266 1.98 -15.63 12.42
C SER A 266 1.85 -14.75 13.66
N MET A 267 0.89 -13.82 13.66
CA MET A 267 0.62 -12.96 14.82
C MET A 267 0.11 -13.77 16.02
N TYR A 268 -0.88 -14.63 15.83
CA TYR A 268 -1.39 -15.49 16.92
C TYR A 268 -0.30 -16.38 17.49
N SER A 269 0.55 -16.97 16.64
CA SER A 269 1.68 -17.78 17.08
C SER A 269 2.68 -16.97 17.92
N SER A 270 3.08 -15.80 17.45
CA SER A 270 4.03 -14.91 18.16
C SER A 270 3.49 -14.41 19.50
N MET A 271 2.18 -14.20 19.59
CA MET A 271 1.48 -13.75 20.80
C MET A 271 1.04 -14.91 21.71
N LYS A 272 1.32 -16.17 21.33
CA LYS A 272 0.89 -17.40 22.04
C LYS A 272 -0.64 -17.51 22.20
N MET A 273 -1.38 -17.04 21.21
CA MET A 273 -2.85 -17.09 21.15
C MET A 273 -3.29 -18.40 20.45
N GLU A 274 -2.96 -19.53 21.08
CA GLU A 274 -3.12 -20.85 20.45
C GLU A 274 -4.56 -21.20 20.10
N LYS A 275 -5.53 -20.76 20.91
CA LYS A 275 -6.95 -21.01 20.67
C LYS A 275 -7.42 -20.30 19.40
N GLU A 276 -7.14 -18.99 19.30
CA GLU A 276 -7.49 -18.16 18.15
C GLU A 276 -6.76 -18.63 16.88
N GLN A 277 -5.51 -19.08 17.02
CA GLN A 277 -4.74 -19.68 15.93
C GLN A 277 -5.42 -20.95 15.40
N MET A 278 -5.83 -21.85 16.28
CA MET A 278 -6.52 -23.09 15.89
C MET A 278 -7.87 -22.80 15.24
N GLU A 279 -8.67 -21.91 15.83
CA GLU A 279 -9.98 -21.51 15.29
C GLU A 279 -9.86 -20.91 13.88
N LEU A 280 -8.84 -20.06 13.65
CA LEU A 280 -8.54 -19.47 12.34
C LEU A 280 -8.25 -20.55 11.29
N LEU A 281 -7.33 -21.48 11.61
CA LEU A 281 -6.89 -22.52 10.69
C LEU A 281 -8.01 -23.53 10.42
N ASP A 282 -8.77 -23.94 11.44
CA ASP A 282 -9.90 -24.83 11.30
C ASP A 282 -11.02 -24.21 10.47
N GLY A 283 -11.30 -22.94 10.69
CA GLY A 283 -12.27 -22.18 9.90
C GLY A 283 -11.89 -22.11 8.42
N ALA A 284 -10.61 -21.86 8.12
CA ALA A 284 -10.11 -21.83 6.75
C ALA A 284 -10.18 -23.23 6.08
N ILE A 285 -9.82 -24.31 6.80
CA ILE A 285 -9.89 -25.68 6.30
C ILE A 285 -11.34 -26.12 6.10
N ALA A 286 -12.26 -25.74 6.99
CA ALA A 286 -13.68 -26.05 6.85
C ALA A 286 -14.30 -25.43 5.58
N LYS A 287 -13.86 -24.22 5.20
CA LYS A 287 -14.30 -23.54 3.97
C LYS A 287 -13.64 -24.11 2.72
N ASN A 288 -12.35 -24.38 2.80
CA ASN A 288 -11.58 -24.99 1.73
C ASN A 288 -10.70 -26.13 2.27
N PRO A 289 -11.16 -27.38 2.19
CA PRO A 289 -10.40 -28.54 2.68
C PRO A 289 -9.04 -28.76 2.01
N LYS A 290 -8.77 -28.06 0.92
CA LYS A 290 -7.49 -28.04 0.21
C LYS A 290 -6.72 -26.73 0.38
N ASN A 291 -7.05 -25.92 1.40
CA ASN A 291 -6.29 -24.71 1.68
C ASN A 291 -4.88 -25.10 2.16
N PHE A 292 -3.92 -24.96 1.24
CA PHE A 292 -2.53 -25.32 1.49
C PHE A 292 -1.92 -24.57 2.68
N VAL A 293 -2.15 -23.26 2.77
CA VAL A 293 -1.57 -22.40 3.82
C VAL A 293 -2.11 -22.79 5.19
N ALA A 294 -3.42 -22.99 5.30
CA ALA A 294 -4.03 -23.39 6.56
C ALA A 294 -3.55 -24.80 7.02
N LEU A 295 -3.49 -25.76 6.10
CA LEU A 295 -3.04 -27.11 6.38
C LEU A 295 -1.57 -27.15 6.79
N ALA A 296 -0.70 -26.46 6.06
CA ALA A 296 0.72 -26.37 6.39
C ALA A 296 0.95 -25.72 7.77
N ASN A 297 0.31 -24.58 8.02
CA ASN A 297 0.41 -23.89 9.30
C ASN A 297 -0.15 -24.71 10.47
N LYS A 298 -1.24 -25.44 10.26
CA LYS A 298 -1.78 -26.36 11.28
C LYS A 298 -0.82 -27.51 11.57
N GLY A 299 -0.16 -28.04 10.52
CA GLY A 299 0.91 -29.03 10.69
C GLY A 299 2.07 -28.50 11.52
N MET A 300 2.52 -27.26 11.24
CA MET A 300 3.56 -26.59 12.02
C MET A 300 3.16 -26.37 13.49
N MET A 301 1.91 -26.02 13.74
CA MET A 301 1.39 -25.89 15.11
C MET A 301 1.44 -27.21 15.88
N TYR A 302 1.12 -28.35 15.24
CA TYR A 302 1.26 -29.67 15.85
C TYR A 302 2.72 -30.08 16.07
N ILE A 303 3.65 -29.66 15.18
CA ILE A 303 5.09 -29.88 15.42
C ILE A 303 5.53 -29.16 16.70
N GLN A 304 5.13 -27.92 16.90
CA GLN A 304 5.46 -27.14 18.12
C GLN A 304 4.90 -27.81 19.39
N LYS A 305 3.80 -28.57 19.27
CA LYS A 305 3.20 -29.35 20.37
C LYS A 305 3.79 -30.75 20.53
N ASN A 306 4.80 -31.09 19.75
CA ASN A 306 5.37 -32.47 19.68
C ASN A 306 4.34 -33.56 19.31
N ASP A 307 3.28 -33.17 18.60
CA ASP A 307 2.24 -34.11 18.13
C ASP A 307 2.54 -34.50 16.67
N ALA A 308 3.44 -35.48 16.53
CA ALA A 308 3.91 -35.92 15.21
C ALA A 308 2.79 -36.53 14.36
N ASP A 309 1.81 -37.21 14.97
CA ASP A 309 0.74 -37.88 14.22
C ASP A 309 -0.21 -36.87 13.56
N ASN A 310 -0.67 -35.88 14.29
CA ASN A 310 -1.51 -34.84 13.74
C ASN A 310 -0.72 -33.91 12.77
N ALA A 311 0.56 -33.64 13.04
CA ALA A 311 1.43 -32.94 12.12
C ALA A 311 1.55 -33.65 10.76
N ILE A 312 1.87 -34.95 10.77
CA ILE A 312 1.95 -35.80 9.57
C ILE A 312 0.64 -35.75 8.79
N LYS A 313 -0.51 -35.89 9.47
CA LYS A 313 -1.82 -35.82 8.82
C LYS A 313 -2.04 -34.51 8.08
N CYS A 314 -1.80 -33.37 8.75
CA CYS A 314 -1.99 -32.05 8.14
C CYS A 314 -1.00 -31.77 7.01
N LEU A 315 0.30 -32.12 7.17
CA LEU A 315 1.31 -31.90 6.15
C LEU A 315 1.10 -32.78 4.91
N LYS A 316 0.60 -34.01 5.06
CA LYS A 316 0.18 -34.85 3.92
C LYS A 316 -0.96 -34.21 3.16
N GLN A 317 -1.99 -33.73 3.84
CA GLN A 317 -3.10 -33.02 3.20
C GLN A 317 -2.63 -31.72 2.51
N ALA A 318 -1.66 -31.01 3.07
CA ALA A 318 -1.05 -29.86 2.41
C ALA A 318 -0.35 -30.27 1.11
N LEU A 319 0.39 -31.38 1.11
CA LEU A 319 1.03 -31.92 -0.10
C LEU A 319 0.03 -32.44 -1.12
N ASP A 320 -1.14 -32.94 -0.70
CA ASP A 320 -2.23 -33.30 -1.63
C ASP A 320 -2.76 -32.07 -2.38
N ALA A 321 -2.69 -30.89 -1.76
CA ALA A 321 -3.06 -29.63 -2.40
C ALA A 321 -1.92 -29.00 -3.24
N LYS A 322 -0.65 -29.17 -2.81
CA LYS A 322 0.54 -28.67 -3.51
C LYS A 322 1.70 -29.66 -3.36
N GLN A 323 1.79 -30.60 -4.29
CA GLN A 323 2.63 -31.81 -4.21
C GLN A 323 4.14 -31.55 -4.08
N ASP A 324 4.67 -30.51 -4.70
CA ASP A 324 6.11 -30.27 -4.85
C ASP A 324 6.63 -29.14 -3.96
N ASN A 325 6.03 -28.97 -2.77
CA ASN A 325 6.52 -28.00 -1.80
C ASN A 325 7.64 -28.58 -0.94
N VAL A 326 8.89 -28.18 -1.27
CA VAL A 326 10.11 -28.66 -0.61
C VAL A 326 10.09 -28.44 0.90
N VAL A 327 9.64 -27.26 1.35
CA VAL A 327 9.58 -26.92 2.77
C VAL A 327 8.66 -27.87 3.54
N VAL A 328 7.47 -28.16 3.00
CA VAL A 328 6.51 -29.08 3.62
C VAL A 328 7.04 -30.51 3.60
N LEU A 329 7.71 -30.94 2.53
CA LEU A 329 8.36 -32.26 2.46
C LEU A 329 9.42 -32.43 3.55
N VAL A 330 10.24 -31.42 3.80
CA VAL A 330 11.27 -31.46 4.87
C VAL A 330 10.63 -31.55 6.25
N TYR A 331 9.59 -30.75 6.53
CA TYR A 331 8.87 -30.83 7.80
C TYR A 331 8.18 -32.18 8.00
N LEU A 332 7.57 -32.74 6.95
CA LEU A 332 6.96 -34.06 6.98
C LEU A 332 8.01 -35.15 7.29
N GLY A 333 9.19 -35.06 6.65
CA GLY A 333 10.31 -35.96 6.94
C GLY A 333 10.80 -35.86 8.38
N ALA A 334 10.89 -34.65 8.93
CA ALA A 334 11.24 -34.44 10.33
C ALA A 334 10.20 -35.03 11.29
N CYS A 335 8.90 -34.92 10.97
CA CYS A 335 7.85 -35.53 11.75
C CYS A 335 7.91 -37.06 11.73
N TYR A 336 8.21 -37.67 10.57
CA TYR A 336 8.43 -39.09 10.49
C TYR A 336 9.65 -39.53 11.31
N ASN A 337 10.77 -38.81 11.25
CA ASN A 337 11.95 -39.10 12.08
C ASN A 337 11.62 -39.02 13.58
N SER A 338 10.89 -38.02 14.01
CA SER A 338 10.43 -37.89 15.40
C SER A 338 9.52 -39.03 15.81
N LYS A 339 8.53 -39.37 14.98
CA LYS A 339 7.64 -40.51 15.22
C LYS A 339 8.41 -41.83 15.33
N ALA A 340 9.32 -42.10 14.38
CA ALA A 340 10.15 -43.28 14.39
C ALA A 340 11.00 -43.38 15.67
N GLY A 341 11.61 -42.27 16.09
CA GLY A 341 12.43 -42.21 17.31
C GLY A 341 11.66 -42.59 18.59
N ASN A 342 10.36 -42.30 18.62
CA ASN A 342 9.49 -42.56 19.77
C ASN A 342 8.88 -43.99 19.77
N LEU A 343 8.96 -44.74 18.66
CA LEU A 343 8.45 -46.13 18.59
C LEU A 343 9.37 -47.08 19.31
N GLN A 344 8.79 -48.00 20.10
CA GLN A 344 9.54 -49.06 20.77
C GLN A 344 9.79 -50.29 19.86
N ASP A 345 8.84 -50.59 18.95
CA ASP A 345 8.96 -51.68 18.00
C ASP A 345 10.00 -51.38 16.90
N PRO A 346 11.09 -52.16 16.78
CA PRO A 346 12.12 -51.95 15.78
C PRO A 346 11.63 -52.07 14.33
N ASN A 347 10.65 -52.95 14.06
CA ASN A 347 10.11 -53.12 12.71
C ASN A 347 9.21 -51.93 12.32
N GLY A 348 8.34 -51.52 13.22
CA GLY A 348 7.53 -50.32 13.03
C GLY A 348 8.40 -49.06 12.86
N ARG A 349 9.48 -48.95 13.61
CA ARG A 349 10.46 -47.87 13.49
C ARG A 349 11.05 -47.79 12.07
N LYS A 350 11.48 -48.93 11.51
CA LYS A 350 12.01 -48.99 10.15
C LYS A 350 10.99 -48.55 9.09
N VAL A 351 9.75 -49.02 9.22
CA VAL A 351 8.68 -48.60 8.28
C VAL A 351 8.51 -47.07 8.26
N VAL A 352 8.53 -46.45 9.44
CA VAL A 352 8.36 -44.98 9.52
C VAL A 352 9.59 -44.22 8.99
N TYR A 353 10.82 -44.71 9.24
CA TYR A 353 12.02 -44.12 8.63
C TYR A 353 12.02 -44.25 7.11
N GLN A 354 11.48 -45.34 6.54
CA GLN A 354 11.33 -45.51 5.10
C GLN A 354 10.43 -44.45 4.49
N GLU A 355 9.32 -44.08 5.16
CA GLU A 355 8.47 -42.96 4.73
C GLU A 355 9.22 -41.61 4.82
N ALA A 356 10.04 -41.42 5.87
CA ALA A 356 10.89 -40.22 5.97
C ALA A 356 11.88 -40.11 4.80
N ILE A 357 12.57 -41.22 4.47
CA ILE A 357 13.51 -41.27 3.34
C ILE A 357 12.80 -40.89 2.05
N LYS A 358 11.64 -41.47 1.76
CA LYS A 358 10.86 -41.23 0.54
C LYS A 358 10.56 -39.74 0.33
N VAL A 359 10.06 -39.06 1.37
CA VAL A 359 9.71 -37.65 1.23
C VAL A 359 10.94 -36.72 1.18
N LEU A 360 12.02 -37.09 1.86
CA LEU A 360 13.26 -36.31 1.89
C LEU A 360 14.10 -36.52 0.63
N ASP A 361 14.05 -37.68 0.01
CA ASP A 361 14.64 -37.92 -1.31
C ASP A 361 13.90 -37.08 -2.38
N LYS A 362 12.58 -36.99 -2.29
CA LYS A 362 11.80 -36.10 -3.15
C LYS A 362 12.16 -34.64 -2.92
N ALA A 363 12.35 -34.21 -1.66
CA ALA A 363 12.78 -32.84 -1.35
C ALA A 363 14.15 -32.54 -1.98
N LYS A 364 15.11 -33.47 -1.90
CA LYS A 364 16.44 -33.36 -2.52
C LYS A 364 16.34 -33.29 -4.06
N GLU A 365 15.47 -34.10 -4.66
CA GLU A 365 15.26 -34.09 -6.12
C GLU A 365 14.76 -32.73 -6.62
N LEU A 366 13.81 -32.13 -5.87
CA LEU A 366 13.20 -30.84 -6.22
C LEU A 366 14.09 -29.62 -5.92
N ASP A 367 14.99 -29.72 -4.95
CA ASP A 367 15.86 -28.63 -4.50
C ASP A 367 17.27 -29.16 -4.16
N PRO A 368 18.04 -29.65 -5.16
CA PRO A 368 19.35 -30.23 -4.93
C PRO A 368 20.35 -29.30 -4.25
N GLU A 369 20.23 -27.98 -4.53
CA GLU A 369 21.11 -26.94 -3.98
C GLU A 369 20.66 -26.40 -2.61
N LYS A 370 19.62 -26.94 -2.02
CA LYS A 370 19.08 -26.54 -0.69
C LYS A 370 18.67 -25.06 -0.63
N THR A 371 18.19 -24.49 -1.75
CA THR A 371 17.83 -23.07 -1.85
C THR A 371 16.48 -22.73 -1.22
N GLN A 372 15.55 -23.71 -1.19
CA GLN A 372 14.23 -23.55 -0.61
C GLN A 372 14.18 -24.06 0.83
N ALA A 373 14.83 -25.20 1.13
CA ALA A 373 14.92 -25.74 2.47
C ALA A 373 16.13 -26.65 2.65
N ASN A 374 16.75 -26.57 3.83
CA ASN A 374 17.87 -27.49 4.16
C ASN A 374 17.33 -28.89 4.55
N TRP A 375 17.23 -29.76 3.57
CA TRP A 375 16.82 -31.15 3.75
C TRP A 375 17.94 -32.08 4.25
N GLY A 376 19.20 -31.68 4.13
CA GLY A 376 20.38 -32.54 4.26
C GLY A 376 20.44 -33.29 5.59
N TYR A 377 20.46 -32.57 6.72
CA TYR A 377 20.57 -33.18 8.04
C TYR A 377 19.35 -34.07 8.39
N THR A 378 18.14 -33.60 8.06
CA THR A 378 16.94 -34.39 8.31
C THR A 378 16.92 -35.68 7.52
N ARG A 379 17.42 -35.64 6.27
CA ARG A 379 17.58 -36.83 5.43
C ARG A 379 18.62 -37.81 5.99
N TYR A 380 19.79 -37.28 6.40
CA TYR A 380 20.79 -38.09 7.08
C TYR A 380 20.21 -38.84 8.30
N GLN A 381 19.45 -38.17 9.15
CA GLN A 381 18.78 -38.80 10.31
C GLN A 381 17.87 -39.96 9.90
N ALA A 382 17.10 -39.84 8.82
CA ALA A 382 16.24 -40.91 8.31
C ALA A 382 17.04 -42.10 7.82
N TYR A 383 18.11 -41.88 7.06
CA TYR A 383 19.02 -42.94 6.59
C TYR A 383 19.74 -43.63 7.74
N TYR A 384 20.24 -42.88 8.73
CA TYR A 384 20.83 -43.42 9.95
C TYR A 384 19.89 -44.30 10.71
N GLY A 385 18.63 -43.86 10.89
CA GLY A 385 17.60 -44.63 11.60
C GLY A 385 17.17 -45.91 10.89
N TYR A 386 17.20 -45.91 9.55
CA TYR A 386 16.78 -47.07 8.75
C TYR A 386 17.92 -48.08 8.52
N TYR A 387 19.08 -47.64 8.05
CA TYR A 387 20.21 -48.45 7.63
C TYR A 387 21.25 -48.68 8.73
N GLY A 388 21.31 -47.81 9.73
CA GLY A 388 22.34 -47.80 10.76
C GLY A 388 23.57 -46.96 10.37
N PRO A 389 24.50 -46.74 11.33
CA PRO A 389 25.63 -45.79 11.16
C PRO A 389 26.71 -46.22 10.13
N THR A 390 26.86 -47.50 9.88
CA THR A 390 27.96 -48.03 9.05
C THR A 390 27.58 -48.25 7.60
N ALA A 391 26.32 -48.15 7.24
CA ALA A 391 25.81 -48.37 5.89
C ALA A 391 26.36 -47.31 4.89
N ALA A 392 26.60 -47.75 3.66
CA ALA A 392 27.11 -46.87 2.60
C ALA A 392 26.12 -45.75 2.30
N GLU A 393 24.83 -46.02 2.29
CA GLU A 393 23.73 -45.08 2.10
C GLU A 393 23.72 -43.99 3.17
N THR A 394 23.97 -44.36 4.42
CA THR A 394 24.03 -43.42 5.55
C THR A 394 25.25 -42.49 5.42
N LYS A 395 26.42 -43.02 5.06
CA LYS A 395 27.63 -42.22 4.85
C LYS A 395 27.46 -41.21 3.71
N LYS A 396 26.84 -41.67 2.61
CA LYS A 396 26.50 -40.78 1.50
C LYS A 396 25.54 -39.67 1.92
N ALA A 397 24.49 -39.99 2.67
CA ALA A 397 23.56 -39.02 3.18
C ALA A 397 24.21 -38.01 4.16
N GLU A 398 25.20 -38.48 4.94
CA GLU A 398 26.00 -37.65 5.83
C GLU A 398 26.88 -36.63 5.04
N GLU A 399 27.55 -37.09 3.99
CA GLU A 399 28.33 -36.21 3.11
C GLU A 399 27.45 -35.14 2.45
N GLU A 400 26.27 -35.55 1.96
CA GLU A 400 25.30 -34.64 1.34
C GLU A 400 24.61 -33.71 2.35
N SER A 401 24.70 -33.96 3.65
CA SER A 401 24.15 -33.11 4.70
C SER A 401 24.99 -31.87 5.00
N LYS A 402 26.25 -31.89 4.62
CA LYS A 402 27.22 -30.78 4.78
C LYS A 402 27.01 -29.74 3.71
#